data_7ff0bd55727bc165bf860b866b4e1004
#
_entry.id   7ff0bd55727bc165bf860b866b4e1004
#
_cell.length_a   1.000
_cell.length_b   1.000
_cell.length_c   1.000
_cell.angle_alpha   90.00
_cell.angle_beta   90.00
_cell.angle_gamma   90.00
#
_symmetry.space_group_name_H-M   'P 1'
#
loop_
_entity.id
_entity.type
_entity.pdbx_description
1 polymer ?
#
loop_
_entity_poly.entity_id
_entity_poly.type
_entity_poly.pdbx_seq_one_letter_code
_entity_poly.pdbx_strand_id
1 'polypeptide(L)'
;AVLSSVGILIFAHYIGDATDLTLSERRDAFKGVLIFTSVFVAAIGILVFFFLDKNGEPDTSTDVSQVFVWSDFMKVMNMPSVWYLTMIVFCAYMGYKVTDIFSLYAKEVMLYDEISAAGIGSILLYLRPLVGVIIGLLADRTQGSFLILLAFIMMFLGSIFFASGIINPGLNSLFFIGITLSAVGIYALRALYFSILKEGLIPVTLTGTAVGVISFIAYTPDIFSGPIIGYLLDSAPGGAGYRSVFSLLAVFSLLGLVATWAFRKSVSSIHQ
;
A
#
# COMPACT_ATOMS: atom_id res chain seq x y z
N ALA A 1 -12.90 1.32 2.16
CA ALA A 1 -13.48 0.18 2.88
C ALA A 1 -15.02 0.19 2.78
N VAL A 2 -15.74 1.15 3.41
CA VAL A 2 -17.22 1.21 3.38
C VAL A 2 -17.77 1.20 1.96
N LEU A 3 -17.23 2.05 1.07
CA LEU A 3 -17.66 2.12 -0.32
C LEU A 3 -17.43 0.81 -1.08
N SER A 4 -16.34 0.13 -0.81
CA SER A 4 -16.04 -1.20 -1.38
C SER A 4 -17.04 -2.24 -0.91
N SER A 5 -17.37 -2.26 0.39
CA SER A 5 -18.37 -3.19 0.93
C SER A 5 -19.77 -2.93 0.35
N VAL A 6 -20.17 -1.66 0.19
CA VAL A 6 -21.42 -1.29 -0.48
C VAL A 6 -21.40 -1.75 -1.95
N GLY A 7 -20.27 -1.57 -2.64
CA GLY A 7 -20.09 -2.05 -4.02
C GLY A 7 -20.26 -3.56 -4.14
N ILE A 8 -19.72 -4.34 -3.20
CA ILE A 8 -19.89 -5.80 -3.16
C ILE A 8 -21.36 -6.19 -2.90
N LEU A 9 -22.05 -5.49 -1.98
CA LEU A 9 -23.46 -5.74 -1.72
C LEU A 9 -24.34 -5.42 -2.94
N ILE A 10 -24.06 -4.34 -3.66
CA ILE A 10 -24.73 -4.01 -4.91
C ILE A 10 -24.47 -5.11 -5.94
N PHE A 11 -23.21 -5.52 -6.11
CA PHE A 11 -22.83 -6.58 -7.03
C PHE A 11 -23.52 -7.91 -6.67
N ALA A 12 -23.52 -8.29 -5.39
CA ALA A 12 -24.19 -9.48 -4.91
C ALA A 12 -25.73 -9.45 -5.12
N HIS A 13 -26.34 -8.26 -4.97
CA HIS A 13 -27.77 -8.11 -5.23
C HIS A 13 -28.15 -8.35 -6.70
N TYR A 14 -27.31 -7.91 -7.65
CA TYR A 14 -27.53 -8.15 -9.08
C TYR A 14 -27.26 -9.60 -9.50
N ILE A 15 -26.37 -10.30 -8.79
CA ILE A 15 -25.97 -11.67 -9.14
C ILE A 15 -26.91 -12.72 -8.52
N GLY A 16 -27.47 -12.46 -7.33
CA GLY A 16 -28.25 -13.45 -6.60
C GLY A 16 -27.45 -14.73 -6.32
N ASP A 17 -28.15 -15.86 -6.15
CA ASP A 17 -27.55 -17.19 -5.87
C ASP A 17 -27.12 -17.95 -7.15
N ALA A 18 -26.99 -17.29 -8.29
CA ALA A 18 -26.68 -17.94 -9.56
C ALA A 18 -25.22 -18.39 -9.62
N THR A 19 -25.02 -19.69 -9.73
CA THR A 19 -23.68 -20.32 -9.85
C THR A 19 -23.05 -20.15 -11.23
N ASP A 20 -23.86 -19.89 -12.28
CA ASP A 20 -23.41 -19.70 -13.66
C ASP A 20 -23.93 -18.37 -14.23
N LEU A 21 -23.12 -17.32 -14.06
CA LEU A 21 -23.42 -15.98 -14.59
C LEU A 21 -23.03 -15.84 -16.05
N THR A 22 -23.94 -15.34 -16.85
CA THR A 22 -23.62 -14.89 -18.21
C THR A 22 -22.76 -13.63 -18.19
N LEU A 23 -21.97 -13.41 -19.26
CA LEU A 23 -21.16 -12.21 -19.41
C LEU A 23 -21.99 -10.92 -19.36
N SER A 24 -23.27 -10.96 -19.78
CA SER A 24 -24.20 -9.82 -19.72
C SER A 24 -24.56 -9.45 -18.30
N GLU A 25 -24.87 -10.43 -17.43
CA GLU A 25 -25.23 -10.20 -16.03
C GLU A 25 -24.07 -9.64 -15.22
N ARG A 26 -22.87 -10.18 -15.43
CA ARG A 26 -21.63 -9.63 -14.82
C ARG A 26 -21.38 -8.18 -15.24
N ARG A 27 -21.61 -7.87 -16.51
CA ARG A 27 -21.45 -6.50 -17.04
C ARG A 27 -22.46 -5.53 -16.42
N ASP A 28 -23.71 -5.95 -16.25
CA ASP A 28 -24.75 -5.07 -15.70
C ASP A 28 -24.58 -4.87 -14.20
N ALA A 29 -24.16 -5.90 -13.45
CA ALA A 29 -23.75 -5.76 -12.05
C ALA A 29 -22.59 -4.77 -11.89
N PHE A 30 -21.57 -4.88 -12.74
CA PHE A 30 -20.42 -3.97 -12.72
C PHE A 30 -20.81 -2.52 -13.07
N LYS A 31 -21.72 -2.32 -14.05
CA LYS A 31 -22.26 -0.99 -14.34
C LYS A 31 -22.97 -0.38 -13.14
N GLY A 32 -23.75 -1.17 -12.38
CA GLY A 32 -24.41 -0.72 -11.16
C GLY A 32 -23.43 -0.16 -10.15
N VAL A 33 -22.32 -0.87 -9.91
CA VAL A 33 -21.22 -0.43 -9.02
C VAL A 33 -20.58 0.86 -9.52
N LEU A 34 -20.32 0.97 -10.84
CA LEU A 34 -19.71 2.16 -11.44
C LEU A 34 -20.63 3.39 -11.31
N ILE A 35 -21.92 3.24 -11.60
CA ILE A 35 -22.90 4.33 -11.49
C ILE A 35 -22.99 4.80 -10.03
N PHE A 36 -23.13 3.87 -9.09
CA PHE A 36 -23.16 4.19 -7.65
C PHE A 36 -21.93 4.99 -7.23
N THR A 37 -20.74 4.49 -7.58
CA THR A 37 -19.47 5.15 -7.22
C THR A 37 -19.36 6.54 -7.84
N SER A 38 -19.75 6.68 -9.10
CA SER A 38 -19.71 7.97 -9.82
C SER A 38 -20.66 9.01 -9.19
N VAL A 39 -21.88 8.60 -8.86
CA VAL A 39 -22.86 9.47 -8.19
C VAL A 39 -22.37 9.87 -6.81
N PHE A 40 -21.80 8.93 -6.05
CA PHE A 40 -21.28 9.20 -4.71
C PHE A 40 -20.11 10.19 -4.74
N VAL A 41 -19.16 10.01 -5.65
CA VAL A 41 -18.01 10.93 -5.83
C VAL A 41 -18.49 12.32 -6.28
N ALA A 42 -19.46 12.39 -7.21
CA ALA A 42 -20.04 13.65 -7.64
C ALA A 42 -20.74 14.37 -6.47
N ALA A 43 -21.51 13.65 -5.64
CA ALA A 43 -22.17 14.22 -4.46
C ALA A 43 -21.15 14.79 -3.46
N ILE A 44 -20.05 14.06 -3.18
CA ILE A 44 -18.97 14.57 -2.33
C ILE A 44 -18.33 15.81 -2.95
N GLY A 45 -18.06 15.81 -4.26
CA GLY A 45 -17.51 16.97 -4.96
C GLY A 45 -18.40 18.21 -4.83
N ILE A 46 -19.71 18.05 -4.95
CA ILE A 46 -20.69 19.11 -4.75
C ILE A 46 -20.68 19.60 -3.30
N LEU A 47 -20.66 18.70 -2.32
CA LEU A 47 -20.57 19.06 -0.89
C LEU A 47 -19.29 19.86 -0.62
N VAL A 48 -18.14 19.39 -1.08
CA VAL A 48 -16.87 20.10 -0.92
C VAL A 48 -16.93 21.49 -1.55
N PHE A 49 -17.51 21.61 -2.76
CA PHE A 49 -17.64 22.89 -3.45
C PHE A 49 -18.48 23.90 -2.67
N PHE A 50 -19.55 23.47 -2.00
CA PHE A 50 -20.43 24.37 -1.25
C PHE A 50 -19.97 24.62 0.19
N PHE A 51 -19.32 23.64 0.83
CA PHE A 51 -19.00 23.73 2.25
C PHE A 51 -17.50 24.03 2.52
N LEU A 52 -16.63 23.91 1.51
CA LEU A 52 -15.25 24.33 1.68
C LEU A 52 -15.17 25.86 1.64
N ASP A 53 -14.77 26.46 2.75
CA ASP A 53 -14.64 27.90 2.85
C ASP A 53 -13.60 28.42 1.83
N LYS A 54 -14.03 29.31 0.97
CA LYS A 54 -13.16 29.92 -0.07
C LYS A 54 -12.21 30.98 0.53
N ASN A 55 -12.44 31.38 1.78
CA ASN A 55 -11.73 32.44 2.45
C ASN A 55 -10.68 31.92 3.45
N GLY A 56 -10.03 30.82 3.14
CA GLY A 56 -8.73 30.54 3.76
C GLY A 56 -7.78 31.64 3.34
N GLU A 57 -7.85 32.81 4.00
CA GLU A 57 -6.79 33.78 3.90
C GLU A 57 -5.49 33.05 4.24
N PRO A 58 -4.49 33.07 3.35
CA PRO A 58 -3.18 32.59 3.72
C PRO A 58 -2.78 33.41 4.94
N ASP A 59 -2.50 32.72 6.05
CA ASP A 59 -2.00 33.34 7.26
C ASP A 59 -0.76 34.12 6.86
N THR A 60 -0.91 35.44 6.67
CA THR A 60 0.10 36.36 6.16
C THR A 60 1.29 36.53 7.12
N SER A 61 1.27 35.79 8.25
CA SER A 61 2.34 35.76 9.24
C SER A 61 3.48 34.77 8.91
N THR A 62 3.31 33.91 7.92
CA THR A 62 4.40 33.09 7.37
C THR A 62 4.57 33.41 5.90
N ASP A 63 5.41 34.37 5.65
CA ASP A 63 5.95 34.71 4.31
C ASP A 63 6.80 33.55 3.80
N VAL A 64 6.15 32.43 3.48
CA VAL A 64 6.76 31.29 2.83
C VAL A 64 6.09 31.12 1.48
N SER A 65 6.27 32.09 0.63
CA SER A 65 6.35 31.82 -0.80
C SER A 65 7.60 30.95 -1.01
N GLN A 66 7.46 29.64 -0.75
CA GLN A 66 8.51 28.67 -1.09
C GLN A 66 8.59 28.60 -2.62
N VAL A 67 9.21 29.62 -3.21
CA VAL A 67 9.70 29.55 -4.58
C VAL A 67 10.62 28.34 -4.62
N PHE A 68 10.35 27.42 -5.54
CA PHE A 68 11.25 26.28 -5.77
C PHE A 68 12.68 26.82 -5.99
N VAL A 69 13.57 26.52 -5.05
CA VAL A 69 14.97 26.93 -5.11
C VAL A 69 15.78 25.74 -5.58
N TRP A 70 16.36 25.83 -6.76
CA TRP A 70 17.22 24.79 -7.33
C TRP A 70 18.35 24.35 -6.39
N SER A 71 18.88 25.29 -5.60
CA SER A 71 19.86 25.00 -4.55
C SER A 71 19.37 24.01 -3.50
N ASP A 72 18.10 24.12 -3.07
CA ASP A 72 17.54 23.24 -2.05
C ASP A 72 17.25 21.84 -2.60
N PHE A 73 16.84 21.75 -3.86
CA PHE A 73 16.75 20.48 -4.56
C PHE A 73 18.10 19.75 -4.60
N MET A 74 19.18 20.46 -4.98
CA MET A 74 20.54 19.89 -5.01
C MET A 74 21.05 19.49 -3.62
N LYS A 75 20.74 20.25 -2.59
CA LYS A 75 21.05 19.85 -1.19
C LYS A 75 20.38 18.55 -0.83
N VAL A 76 19.09 18.41 -1.12
CA VAL A 76 18.31 17.21 -0.84
C VAL A 76 18.85 15.99 -1.59
N MET A 77 19.18 16.15 -2.88
CA MET A 77 19.77 15.07 -3.70
C MET A 77 21.11 14.57 -3.18
N ASN A 78 21.89 15.41 -2.50
CA ASN A 78 23.18 15.07 -1.92
C ASN A 78 23.08 14.47 -0.51
N MET A 79 21.89 14.37 0.08
CA MET A 79 21.70 13.79 1.41
C MET A 79 21.56 12.26 1.33
N PRO A 80 22.46 11.46 1.92
CA PRO A 80 22.36 9.99 1.92
C PRO A 80 21.04 9.48 2.54
N SER A 81 20.56 10.17 3.59
CA SER A 81 19.29 9.83 4.24
C SER A 81 18.11 9.81 3.27
N VAL A 82 18.08 10.73 2.30
CA VAL A 82 17.02 10.81 1.29
C VAL A 82 16.99 9.55 0.42
N TRP A 83 18.15 9.04 0.03
CA TRP A 83 18.23 7.83 -0.80
C TRP A 83 17.86 6.56 -0.04
N TYR A 84 18.25 6.44 1.24
CA TYR A 84 17.78 5.35 2.07
C TYR A 84 16.26 5.38 2.25
N LEU A 85 15.69 6.56 2.52
CA LEU A 85 14.25 6.75 2.63
C LEU A 85 13.54 6.45 1.31
N THR A 86 14.09 6.89 0.19
CA THR A 86 13.55 6.58 -1.15
C THR A 86 13.47 5.08 -1.37
N MET A 87 14.52 4.34 -1.03
CA MET A 87 14.54 2.87 -1.18
C MET A 87 13.55 2.19 -0.23
N ILE A 88 13.44 2.64 1.02
CA ILE A 88 12.46 2.15 1.99
C ILE A 88 11.03 2.34 1.46
N VAL A 89 10.70 3.57 1.02
CA VAL A 89 9.35 3.88 0.51
C VAL A 89 9.05 3.10 -0.78
N PHE A 90 10.01 3.00 -1.69
CA PHE A 90 9.90 2.24 -2.94
C PHE A 90 9.56 0.76 -2.67
N CYS A 91 10.34 0.10 -1.79
CA CYS A 91 10.10 -1.29 -1.42
C CYS A 91 8.76 -1.50 -0.69
N ALA A 92 8.41 -0.58 0.22
CA ALA A 92 7.13 -0.60 0.92
C ALA A 92 5.96 -0.42 -0.05
N TYR A 93 6.12 0.44 -1.06
CA TYR A 93 5.09 0.70 -2.07
C TYR A 93 4.89 -0.48 -3.01
N MET A 94 5.95 -1.21 -3.37
CA MET A 94 5.83 -2.48 -4.09
C MET A 94 4.97 -3.48 -3.30
N GLY A 95 5.17 -3.58 -1.99
CA GLY A 95 4.32 -4.40 -1.13
C GLY A 95 2.85 -3.99 -1.21
N TYR A 96 2.58 -2.69 -1.17
CA TYR A 96 1.22 -2.17 -1.29
C TYR A 96 0.55 -2.55 -2.62
N LYS A 97 1.28 -2.55 -3.73
CA LYS A 97 0.75 -2.95 -5.05
C LYS A 97 0.37 -4.43 -5.11
N VAL A 98 0.99 -5.28 -4.32
CA VAL A 98 0.67 -6.71 -4.24
C VAL A 98 -0.59 -6.99 -3.41
N THR A 99 -1.09 -6.04 -2.60
CA THR A 99 -2.30 -6.28 -1.77
C THR A 99 -3.54 -6.63 -2.58
N ASP A 100 -3.66 -6.14 -3.82
CA ASP A 100 -4.79 -6.43 -4.70
C ASP A 100 -4.79 -7.90 -5.17
N ILE A 101 -3.63 -8.55 -5.15
CA ILE A 101 -3.45 -9.93 -5.58
C ILE A 101 -4.05 -10.95 -4.59
N PHE A 102 -4.24 -10.59 -3.32
CA PHE A 102 -4.81 -11.51 -2.34
C PHE A 102 -6.24 -11.93 -2.67
N SER A 103 -7.07 -11.01 -3.21
CA SER A 103 -8.42 -11.36 -3.66
C SER A 103 -8.39 -12.31 -4.86
N LEU A 104 -7.48 -12.08 -5.80
CA LEU A 104 -7.30 -12.94 -6.97
C LEU A 104 -6.75 -14.32 -6.55
N TYR A 105 -5.81 -14.37 -5.63
CA TYR A 105 -5.29 -15.61 -5.03
C TYR A 105 -6.42 -16.42 -4.36
N ALA A 106 -7.30 -15.74 -3.61
CA ALA A 106 -8.44 -16.38 -2.98
C ALA A 106 -9.38 -17.03 -4.00
N LYS A 107 -9.61 -16.35 -5.13
CA LYS A 107 -10.46 -16.89 -6.20
C LYS A 107 -9.79 -18.05 -6.95
N GLU A 108 -8.55 -17.87 -7.41
CA GLU A 108 -7.91 -18.78 -8.37
C GLU A 108 -7.18 -19.94 -7.70
N VAL A 109 -6.58 -19.71 -6.51
CA VAL A 109 -5.79 -20.75 -5.81
C VAL A 109 -6.61 -21.40 -4.70
N MET A 110 -7.33 -20.59 -3.89
CA MET A 110 -8.15 -21.13 -2.81
C MET A 110 -9.54 -21.58 -3.26
N LEU A 111 -9.91 -21.30 -4.53
CA LEU A 111 -11.19 -21.65 -5.15
C LEU A 111 -12.41 -21.06 -4.45
N TYR A 112 -12.27 -19.85 -3.91
CA TYR A 112 -13.39 -19.12 -3.33
C TYR A 112 -14.31 -18.60 -4.46
N ASP A 113 -15.61 -18.51 -4.16
CA ASP A 113 -16.56 -17.83 -5.03
C ASP A 113 -16.21 -16.33 -5.19
N GLU A 114 -16.76 -15.68 -6.21
CA GLU A 114 -16.44 -14.29 -6.55
C GLU A 114 -16.74 -13.31 -5.41
N ILE A 115 -17.82 -13.53 -4.69
CA ILE A 115 -18.24 -12.66 -3.57
C ILE A 115 -17.30 -12.80 -2.39
N SER A 116 -16.99 -14.04 -2.00
CA SER A 116 -16.05 -14.33 -0.90
C SER A 116 -14.63 -13.82 -1.22
N ALA A 117 -14.16 -14.00 -2.44
CA ALA A 117 -12.87 -13.50 -2.88
C ALA A 117 -12.81 -11.96 -2.86
N ALA A 118 -13.87 -11.28 -3.32
CA ALA A 118 -13.97 -9.82 -3.22
C ALA A 118 -14.07 -9.35 -1.76
N GLY A 119 -14.70 -10.15 -0.89
CA GLY A 119 -14.75 -9.93 0.56
C GLY A 119 -13.38 -9.85 1.20
N ILE A 120 -12.39 -10.65 0.75
CA ILE A 120 -10.98 -10.55 1.21
C ILE A 120 -10.43 -9.15 0.96
N GLY A 121 -10.63 -8.58 -0.23
CA GLY A 121 -10.21 -7.21 -0.53
C GLY A 121 -10.83 -6.18 0.40
N SER A 122 -12.12 -6.32 0.73
CA SER A 122 -12.80 -5.44 1.68
C SER A 122 -12.26 -5.58 3.10
N ILE A 123 -11.99 -6.78 3.58
CA ILE A 123 -11.37 -7.03 4.88
C ILE A 123 -10.00 -6.32 4.96
N LEU A 124 -9.19 -6.42 3.91
CA LEU A 124 -7.89 -5.75 3.84
C LEU A 124 -8.03 -4.21 3.88
N LEU A 125 -9.05 -3.64 3.24
CA LEU A 125 -9.34 -2.21 3.30
C LEU A 125 -9.74 -1.73 4.71
N TYR A 126 -10.46 -2.56 5.49
CA TYR A 126 -10.77 -2.27 6.91
C TYR A 126 -9.54 -2.45 7.81
N LEU A 127 -8.72 -3.45 7.53
CA LEU A 127 -7.49 -3.71 8.30
C LEU A 127 -6.50 -2.53 8.20
N ARG A 128 -6.47 -1.84 7.08
CA ARG A 128 -5.54 -0.74 6.83
C ARG A 128 -5.63 0.41 7.85
N PRO A 129 -6.79 1.05 8.12
CA PRO A 129 -6.88 2.09 9.15
C PRO A 129 -6.65 1.53 10.55
N LEU A 130 -7.07 0.31 10.84
CA LEU A 130 -6.83 -0.34 12.12
C LEU A 130 -5.33 -0.47 12.41
N VAL A 131 -4.57 -1.04 11.47
CA VAL A 131 -3.11 -1.15 11.57
C VAL A 131 -2.47 0.23 11.66
N GLY A 132 -2.94 1.21 10.86
CA GLY A 132 -2.42 2.58 10.88
C GLY A 132 -2.52 3.23 12.26
N VAL A 133 -3.67 3.11 12.94
CA VAL A 133 -3.86 3.64 14.30
C VAL A 133 -2.95 2.92 15.31
N ILE A 134 -2.93 1.59 15.30
CA ILE A 134 -2.12 0.80 16.25
C ILE A 134 -0.64 1.14 16.08
N ILE A 135 -0.15 1.15 14.86
CA ILE A 135 1.26 1.42 14.54
C ILE A 135 1.61 2.88 14.83
N GLY A 136 0.70 3.84 14.58
CA GLY A 136 0.90 5.23 14.96
C GLY A 136 1.12 5.39 16.48
N LEU A 137 0.25 4.78 17.29
CA LEU A 137 0.39 4.78 18.75
C LEU A 137 1.68 4.09 19.24
N LEU A 138 2.12 3.04 18.54
CA LEU A 138 3.40 2.39 18.84
C LEU A 138 4.59 3.29 18.46
N ALA A 139 4.49 4.01 17.35
CA ALA A 139 5.53 4.91 16.87
C ALA A 139 5.75 6.12 17.82
N ASP A 140 4.70 6.55 18.53
CA ASP A 140 4.83 7.60 19.54
C ASP A 140 5.67 7.17 20.76
N ARG A 141 5.82 5.86 20.98
CA ARG A 141 6.54 5.27 22.12
C ARG A 141 7.87 4.62 21.75
N THR A 142 8.12 4.41 20.46
CA THR A 142 9.29 3.67 19.97
C THR A 142 9.89 4.39 18.75
N GLN A 143 11.11 3.98 18.36
CA GLN A 143 11.73 4.51 17.14
C GLN A 143 10.98 4.00 15.91
N GLY A 144 10.54 4.92 15.04
CA GLY A 144 9.82 4.59 13.82
C GLY A 144 10.64 3.68 12.90
N SER A 145 11.94 3.91 12.79
CA SER A 145 12.84 3.08 11.98
C SER A 145 12.96 1.63 12.47
N PHE A 146 12.79 1.38 13.79
CA PHE A 146 12.72 0.02 14.33
C PHE A 146 11.41 -0.67 13.94
N LEU A 147 10.28 0.04 14.01
CA LEU A 147 8.99 -0.49 13.58
C LEU A 147 8.95 -0.79 12.08
N ILE A 148 9.59 0.04 11.26
CA ILE A 148 9.75 -0.20 9.82
C ILE A 148 10.54 -1.48 9.56
N LEU A 149 11.63 -1.72 10.30
CA LEU A 149 12.40 -2.95 10.19
C LEU A 149 11.54 -4.17 10.52
N LEU A 150 10.77 -4.11 11.62
CA LEU A 150 9.84 -5.18 12.01
C LEU A 150 8.76 -5.40 10.95
N ALA A 151 8.21 -4.34 10.39
CA ALA A 151 7.20 -4.40 9.35
C ALA A 151 7.71 -5.06 8.05
N PHE A 152 8.97 -4.77 7.66
CA PHE A 152 9.61 -5.48 6.54
C PHE A 152 9.86 -6.96 6.85
N ILE A 153 10.21 -7.31 8.09
CA ILE A 153 10.32 -8.72 8.50
C ILE A 153 8.98 -9.43 8.36
N MET A 154 7.88 -8.82 8.83
CA MET A 154 6.54 -9.38 8.68
C MET A 154 6.17 -9.54 7.21
N MET A 155 6.39 -8.53 6.38
CA MET A 155 6.15 -8.57 4.95
C MET A 155 6.98 -9.69 4.28
N PHE A 156 8.25 -9.85 4.66
CA PHE A 156 9.12 -10.90 4.13
C PHE A 156 8.64 -12.29 4.52
N LEU A 157 8.33 -12.53 5.80
CA LEU A 157 7.84 -13.82 6.27
C LEU A 157 6.52 -14.19 5.59
N GLY A 158 5.58 -13.25 5.48
CA GLY A 158 4.34 -13.47 4.77
C GLY A 158 4.57 -13.77 3.27
N SER A 159 5.49 -13.07 2.63
CA SER A 159 5.83 -13.30 1.22
C SER A 159 6.43 -14.68 0.99
N ILE A 160 7.37 -15.12 1.82
CA ILE A 160 7.95 -16.47 1.76
C ILE A 160 6.89 -17.53 2.00
N PHE A 161 5.94 -17.27 2.90
CA PHE A 161 4.87 -18.20 3.21
C PHE A 161 4.00 -18.48 1.96
N PHE A 162 3.62 -17.45 1.21
CA PHE A 162 2.90 -17.61 -0.07
C PHE A 162 3.80 -18.17 -1.18
N ALA A 163 5.06 -17.73 -1.27
CA ALA A 163 6.00 -18.21 -2.27
C ALA A 163 6.33 -19.70 -2.13
N SER A 164 6.30 -20.25 -0.90
CA SER A 164 6.56 -21.68 -0.64
C SER A 164 5.52 -22.61 -1.29
N GLY A 165 4.32 -22.09 -1.60
CA GLY A 165 3.23 -22.89 -2.16
C GLY A 165 2.59 -23.88 -1.19
N ILE A 166 2.81 -23.73 0.10
CA ILE A 166 2.18 -24.57 1.15
C ILE A 166 0.68 -24.29 1.24
N ILE A 167 0.25 -23.07 0.88
CA ILE A 167 -1.16 -22.67 0.95
C ILE A 167 -1.92 -23.31 -0.22
N ASN A 168 -2.83 -24.22 0.12
CA ASN A 168 -3.65 -24.97 -0.83
C ASN A 168 -5.14 -24.87 -0.43
N PRO A 169 -6.08 -25.19 -1.35
CA PRO A 169 -7.50 -25.27 -1.03
C PRO A 169 -7.74 -26.18 0.18
N GLY A 170 -8.55 -25.72 1.14
CA GLY A 170 -8.80 -26.40 2.41
C GLY A 170 -7.93 -25.97 3.58
N LEU A 171 -6.81 -25.27 3.36
CA LEU A 171 -5.95 -24.71 4.42
C LEU A 171 -6.29 -23.25 4.71
N ASN A 172 -7.57 -22.95 4.94
CA ASN A 172 -8.07 -21.57 5.14
C ASN A 172 -7.37 -20.85 6.29
N SER A 173 -7.08 -21.54 7.40
CA SER A 173 -6.39 -20.93 8.54
C SER A 173 -5.00 -20.43 8.17
N LEU A 174 -4.24 -21.21 7.39
CA LEU A 174 -2.90 -20.81 6.92
C LEU A 174 -2.98 -19.63 5.94
N PHE A 175 -3.98 -19.63 5.07
CA PHE A 175 -4.24 -18.53 4.16
C PHE A 175 -4.48 -17.22 4.90
N PHE A 176 -5.39 -17.23 5.90
CA PHE A 176 -5.67 -16.03 6.70
C PHE A 176 -4.48 -15.56 7.55
N ILE A 177 -3.70 -16.49 8.11
CA ILE A 177 -2.45 -16.15 8.83
C ILE A 177 -1.47 -15.49 7.88
N GLY A 178 -1.25 -16.05 6.68
CA GLY A 178 -0.36 -15.51 5.68
C GLY A 178 -0.75 -14.12 5.20
N ILE A 179 -2.05 -13.91 4.90
CA ILE A 179 -2.58 -12.59 4.54
C ILE A 179 -2.38 -11.60 5.67
N THR A 180 -2.77 -11.95 6.90
CA THR A 180 -2.67 -11.04 8.04
C THR A 180 -1.22 -10.63 8.27
N LEU A 181 -0.29 -11.57 8.23
CA LEU A 181 1.14 -11.31 8.41
C LEU A 181 1.68 -10.36 7.33
N SER A 182 1.37 -10.62 6.06
CA SER A 182 1.78 -9.76 4.95
C SER A 182 1.13 -8.39 5.03
N ALA A 183 -0.19 -8.33 5.20
CA ALA A 183 -0.96 -7.09 5.17
C ALA A 183 -0.62 -6.16 6.35
N VAL A 184 -0.45 -6.71 7.56
CA VAL A 184 -0.01 -5.91 8.73
C VAL A 184 1.35 -5.31 8.46
N GLY A 185 2.32 -6.08 7.94
CA GLY A 185 3.62 -5.55 7.54
C GLY A 185 3.52 -4.42 6.51
N ILE A 186 2.78 -4.64 5.43
CA ILE A 186 2.61 -3.66 4.34
C ILE A 186 1.93 -2.37 4.84
N TYR A 187 0.85 -2.49 5.62
CA TYR A 187 0.11 -1.32 6.11
C TYR A 187 0.86 -0.55 7.20
N ALA A 188 1.64 -1.26 8.04
CA ALA A 188 2.55 -0.65 8.99
C ALA A 188 3.62 0.19 8.27
N LEU A 189 4.26 -0.36 7.23
CA LEU A 189 5.21 0.39 6.39
C LEU A 189 4.56 1.65 5.82
N ARG A 190 3.35 1.52 5.24
CA ARG A 190 2.65 2.65 4.65
C ARG A 190 2.30 3.75 5.64
N ALA A 191 2.03 3.41 6.90
CA ALA A 191 1.77 4.37 7.95
C ALA A 191 3.03 5.11 8.43
N LEU A 192 4.19 4.44 8.35
CA LEU A 192 5.42 4.91 9.02
C LEU A 192 6.46 5.54 8.10
N TYR A 193 6.51 5.23 6.80
CA TYR A 193 7.66 5.55 5.97
C TYR A 193 7.98 7.06 5.85
N PHE A 194 7.00 7.95 6.05
CA PHE A 194 7.28 9.39 6.13
C PHE A 194 7.51 9.89 7.56
N SER A 195 7.13 9.14 8.59
CA SER A 195 7.35 9.53 9.99
C SER A 195 8.84 9.58 10.35
N ILE A 196 9.67 8.78 9.67
CA ILE A 196 11.11 8.71 9.93
C ILE A 196 11.96 9.79 9.22
N LEU A 197 11.33 10.73 8.51
CA LEU A 197 12.04 11.90 7.95
C LEU A 197 12.78 12.69 9.03
N LYS A 198 12.17 12.82 10.22
CA LYS A 198 12.81 13.47 11.38
C LYS A 198 14.03 12.70 11.88
N GLU A 199 13.95 11.37 11.92
CA GLU A 199 15.09 10.51 12.30
C GLU A 199 16.24 10.64 11.30
N GLY A 200 15.94 10.86 10.01
CA GLY A 200 16.92 11.08 8.94
C GLY A 200 17.64 12.44 8.97
N LEU A 201 17.39 13.26 10.01
CA LEU A 201 17.97 14.60 10.19
C LEU A 201 17.75 15.54 8.99
N ILE A 202 16.63 15.36 8.30
CA ILE A 202 16.24 16.25 7.20
C ILE A 202 15.72 17.56 7.80
N PRO A 203 16.33 18.70 7.48
CA PRO A 203 15.90 20.02 7.98
C PRO A 203 14.42 20.27 7.64
N VAL A 204 13.67 20.85 8.58
CA VAL A 204 12.24 21.14 8.40
C VAL A 204 12.00 21.99 7.13
N THR A 205 12.91 22.94 6.85
CA THR A 205 12.86 23.79 5.66
C THR A 205 13.00 23.03 4.34
N LEU A 206 13.63 21.84 4.34
CA LEU A 206 13.86 21.00 3.16
C LEU A 206 12.87 19.82 3.10
N THR A 207 12.01 19.62 4.13
CA THR A 207 11.14 18.46 4.22
C THR A 207 10.19 18.35 3.02
N GLY A 208 9.60 19.46 2.57
CA GLY A 208 8.72 19.46 1.41
C GLY A 208 9.43 19.00 0.13
N THR A 209 10.62 19.53 -0.14
CA THR A 209 11.45 19.13 -1.29
C THR A 209 11.89 17.66 -1.17
N ALA A 210 12.30 17.22 0.03
CA ALA A 210 12.70 15.84 0.27
C ALA A 210 11.53 14.86 0.03
N VAL A 211 10.33 15.15 0.57
CA VAL A 211 9.13 14.33 0.32
C VAL A 211 8.79 14.30 -1.16
N GLY A 212 8.91 15.42 -1.87
CA GLY A 212 8.68 15.48 -3.31
C GLY A 212 9.63 14.57 -4.09
N VAL A 213 10.94 14.63 -3.82
CA VAL A 213 11.95 13.77 -4.47
C VAL A 213 11.72 12.30 -4.14
N ILE A 214 11.53 11.98 -2.85
CA ILE A 214 11.28 10.62 -2.39
C ILE A 214 10.02 10.05 -3.08
N SER A 215 8.92 10.80 -3.09
CA SER A 215 7.66 10.35 -3.66
C SER A 215 7.75 10.16 -5.17
N PHE A 216 8.43 11.05 -5.87
CA PHE A 216 8.59 10.95 -7.33
C PHE A 216 9.25 9.63 -7.75
N ILE A 217 10.29 9.19 -7.03
CA ILE A 217 10.98 7.95 -7.33
C ILE A 217 10.23 6.75 -6.72
N ALA A 218 9.81 6.86 -5.47
CA ALA A 218 9.26 5.73 -4.72
C ALA A 218 7.89 5.26 -5.21
N TYR A 219 7.14 6.12 -5.92
CA TYR A 219 5.85 5.74 -6.52
C TYR A 219 5.95 5.28 -7.98
N THR A 220 7.16 5.18 -8.54
CA THR A 220 7.35 4.60 -9.89
C THR A 220 6.83 3.16 -10.04
N PRO A 221 6.66 2.32 -8.99
CA PRO A 221 5.97 1.04 -9.13
C PRO A 221 4.57 1.13 -9.73
N ASP A 222 3.88 2.28 -9.66
CA ASP A 222 2.60 2.48 -10.35
C ASP A 222 2.69 2.26 -11.86
N ILE A 223 3.85 2.52 -12.45
CA ILE A 223 4.07 2.41 -13.90
C ILE A 223 4.30 0.95 -14.31
N PHE A 224 5.08 0.20 -13.54
CA PHE A 224 5.60 -1.10 -13.99
C PHE A 224 5.10 -2.30 -13.17
N SER A 225 4.59 -2.12 -11.95
CA SER A 225 4.18 -3.26 -11.11
C SER A 225 3.04 -4.05 -11.74
N GLY A 226 2.02 -3.38 -12.30
CA GLY A 226 0.91 -4.05 -12.98
C GLY A 226 1.37 -4.94 -14.14
N PRO A 227 2.10 -4.41 -15.13
CA PRO A 227 2.68 -5.21 -16.21
C PRO A 227 3.56 -6.38 -15.73
N ILE A 228 4.42 -6.16 -14.74
CA ILE A 228 5.29 -7.23 -14.20
C ILE A 228 4.46 -8.31 -13.52
N ILE A 229 3.52 -7.94 -12.66
CA ILE A 229 2.66 -8.89 -11.96
C ILE A 229 1.81 -9.65 -12.96
N GLY A 230 1.20 -8.97 -13.95
CA GLY A 230 0.44 -9.62 -15.02
C GLY A 230 1.27 -10.63 -15.78
N TYR A 231 2.47 -10.26 -16.23
CA TYR A 231 3.39 -11.16 -16.91
C TYR A 231 3.75 -12.40 -16.06
N LEU A 232 4.00 -12.23 -14.76
CA LEU A 232 4.32 -13.35 -13.86
C LEU A 232 3.12 -14.29 -13.67
N LEU A 233 1.90 -13.77 -13.62
CA LEU A 233 0.70 -14.58 -13.52
C LEU A 233 0.41 -15.33 -14.82
N ASP A 234 0.54 -14.67 -15.97
CA ASP A 234 0.26 -15.24 -17.28
C ASP A 234 1.31 -16.27 -17.72
N SER A 235 2.58 -16.09 -17.30
CA SER A 235 3.69 -16.96 -17.70
C SER A 235 3.66 -18.35 -17.05
N ALA A 236 2.91 -18.52 -15.94
CA ALA A 236 2.83 -19.77 -15.21
C ALA A 236 1.41 -20.00 -14.68
N PRO A 237 0.60 -20.86 -15.33
CA PRO A 237 -0.80 -21.07 -14.95
C PRO A 237 -0.94 -21.63 -13.54
N GLY A 238 -2.02 -21.23 -12.86
CA GLY A 238 -2.35 -21.67 -11.51
C GLY A 238 -1.44 -21.08 -10.43
N GLY A 239 -1.21 -21.80 -9.36
CA GLY A 239 -0.47 -21.33 -8.18
C GLY A 239 1.00 -20.94 -8.43
N ALA A 240 1.62 -21.36 -9.55
CA ALA A 240 3.02 -21.08 -9.85
C ALA A 240 3.26 -19.59 -10.17
N GLY A 241 2.37 -18.92 -10.90
CA GLY A 241 2.45 -17.49 -11.17
C GLY A 241 2.41 -16.68 -9.88
N TYR A 242 1.51 -17.05 -8.96
CA TYR A 242 1.42 -16.41 -7.65
C TYR A 242 2.69 -16.59 -6.80
N ARG A 243 3.32 -17.78 -6.84
CA ARG A 243 4.60 -18.00 -6.17
C ARG A 243 5.66 -17.04 -6.69
N SER A 244 5.70 -16.80 -8.00
CA SER A 244 6.64 -15.85 -8.60
C SER A 244 6.38 -14.41 -8.14
N VAL A 245 5.11 -13.98 -8.06
CA VAL A 245 4.74 -12.66 -7.53
C VAL A 245 5.16 -12.50 -6.08
N PHE A 246 4.89 -13.49 -5.22
CA PHE A 246 5.28 -13.42 -3.81
C PHE A 246 6.79 -13.58 -3.61
N SER A 247 7.51 -14.30 -4.48
CA SER A 247 8.97 -14.33 -4.49
C SER A 247 9.57 -12.96 -4.83
N LEU A 248 8.99 -12.26 -5.81
CA LEU A 248 9.34 -10.89 -6.13
C LEU A 248 9.13 -9.97 -4.92
N LEU A 249 7.99 -10.11 -4.22
CA LEU A 249 7.71 -9.35 -3.01
C LEU A 249 8.72 -9.65 -1.89
N ALA A 250 9.14 -10.91 -1.74
CA ALA A 250 10.17 -11.29 -0.77
C ALA A 250 11.51 -10.59 -1.07
N VAL A 251 11.90 -10.48 -2.35
CA VAL A 251 13.11 -9.74 -2.76
C VAL A 251 13.00 -8.26 -2.37
N PHE A 252 11.88 -7.60 -2.66
CA PHE A 252 11.67 -6.20 -2.27
C PHE A 252 11.64 -6.03 -0.74
N SER A 253 11.10 -6.99 -0.01
CA SER A 253 11.12 -6.98 1.45
C SER A 253 12.54 -7.03 2.00
N LEU A 254 13.39 -7.88 1.43
CA LEU A 254 14.82 -7.96 1.80
C LEU A 254 15.58 -6.66 1.47
N LEU A 255 15.35 -6.10 0.29
CA LEU A 255 15.96 -4.82 -0.09
C LEU A 255 15.53 -3.70 0.87
N GLY A 256 14.25 -3.65 1.25
CA GLY A 256 13.73 -2.72 2.24
C GLY A 256 14.33 -2.92 3.64
N LEU A 257 14.53 -4.18 4.07
CA LEU A 257 15.23 -4.51 5.31
C LEU A 257 16.67 -3.98 5.31
N VAL A 258 17.43 -4.24 4.25
CA VAL A 258 18.81 -3.79 4.10
C VAL A 258 18.86 -2.26 4.08
N ALA A 259 17.97 -1.60 3.35
CA ALA A 259 17.89 -0.13 3.30
C ALA A 259 17.57 0.47 4.69
N THR A 260 16.63 -0.14 5.42
CA THR A 260 16.28 0.30 6.77
C THR A 260 17.43 0.10 7.76
N TRP A 261 18.10 -1.03 7.68
CA TRP A 261 19.28 -1.30 8.53
C TRP A 261 20.41 -0.30 8.24
N ALA A 262 20.72 -0.04 6.96
CA ALA A 262 21.71 0.93 6.55
C ALA A 262 21.34 2.36 6.99
N PHE A 263 20.08 2.74 6.87
CA PHE A 263 19.54 4.01 7.36
C PHE A 263 19.79 4.17 8.86
N ARG A 264 19.41 3.17 9.67
CA ARG A 264 19.62 3.19 11.14
C ARG A 264 21.10 3.31 11.51
N LYS A 265 21.98 2.58 10.81
CA LYS A 265 23.43 2.65 11.02
C LYS A 265 23.98 4.04 10.69
N SER A 266 23.53 4.64 9.60
CA SER A 266 23.93 6.00 9.19
C SER A 266 23.50 7.04 10.21
N VAL A 267 22.26 6.96 10.71
CA VAL A 267 21.76 7.90 11.72
C VAL A 267 22.48 7.75 13.06
N SER A 268 22.76 6.51 13.50
CA SER A 268 23.48 6.28 14.76
C SER A 268 24.91 6.78 14.74
N SER A 269 25.57 6.79 13.59
CA SER A 269 26.95 7.30 13.45
C SER A 269 27.04 8.83 13.49
N ILE A 270 25.94 9.56 13.34
CA ILE A 270 25.89 11.02 13.42
C ILE A 270 25.69 11.48 14.88
N HIS A 271 25.17 10.61 15.75
CA HIS A 271 24.94 10.89 17.17
C HIS A 271 26.10 10.47 18.09
N GLN A 272 27.18 9.90 17.55
CA GLN A 272 28.46 9.63 18.22
C GLN A 272 29.51 10.69 17.87
#